data_eb6ff2b50324ed185f6e6b2395e73e76
#
_entry.id   eb6ff2b50324ed185f6e6b2395e73e76
#
_cell.length_a   1.000
_cell.length_b   1.000
_cell.length_c   1.000
_cell.angle_alpha   90.00
_cell.angle_beta   90.00
_cell.angle_gamma   90.00
#
_symmetry.space_group_name_H-M   'P 1'
#
loop_
_entity.id
_entity.type
_entity.pdbx_description
1 polymer ?
#
loop_
_entity_poly.entity_id
_entity_poly.type
_entity_poly.pdbx_seq_one_letter_code
_entity_poly.pdbx_strand_id
1 'polypeptide(L)'
;MRYKLYQIKDWRPSKYVFRNWETALKNNFSLNDYKVVYEGEVEDITIEAALEKLFTLFNVYHPEDFEGEWSMSISDIVELEGEYYYTESFGFKKITDMCS
;
A
#
# COMPACT_ATOMS: atom_id res chain seq x y z
N MET A 1 9.26 4.88 -12.40
CA MET A 1 8.23 3.82 -12.24
C MET A 1 6.90 4.45 -11.87
N ARG A 2 5.83 4.02 -12.50
CA ARG A 2 4.48 4.47 -12.13
C ARG A 2 3.98 3.67 -10.94
N TYR A 3 3.28 4.35 -10.03
CA TYR A 3 2.73 3.67 -8.85
C TYR A 3 1.32 4.17 -8.51
N LYS A 4 0.58 3.33 -7.79
CA LYS A 4 -0.67 3.69 -7.13
C LYS A 4 -0.57 3.28 -5.67
N LEU A 5 -1.02 4.15 -4.79
CA LEU A 5 -1.10 3.86 -3.36
C LEU A 5 -2.56 3.57 -3.01
N TYR A 6 -2.78 2.45 -2.32
CA TYR A 6 -4.12 2.01 -1.92
C TYR A 6 -4.22 1.99 -0.41
N GLN A 7 -5.39 2.41 0.10
CA GLN A 7 -5.73 2.26 1.51
C GLN A 7 -7.09 1.59 1.63
N ILE A 8 -7.34 0.93 2.76
CA ILE A 8 -8.62 0.28 3.03
C ILE A 8 -9.72 1.32 3.05
N LYS A 9 -10.82 1.09 2.32
CA LYS A 9 -11.95 2.03 2.15
C LYS A 9 -12.65 2.30 3.46
N ASP A 10 -12.95 1.24 4.22
CA ASP A 10 -13.64 1.34 5.49
C ASP A 10 -12.86 0.56 6.54
N TRP A 11 -12.05 1.31 7.29
CA TRP A 11 -11.17 0.71 8.29
C TRP A 11 -11.91 0.21 9.53
N ARG A 12 -13.11 0.73 9.79
CA ARG A 12 -13.84 0.43 11.02
C ARG A 12 -14.26 -1.04 11.14
N PRO A 13 -14.83 -1.70 10.12
CA PRO A 13 -15.11 -3.13 10.20
C PRO A 13 -13.94 -4.01 9.79
N SER A 14 -12.83 -3.44 9.34
CA SER A 14 -11.71 -4.22 8.83
C SER A 14 -11.05 -5.02 9.96
N LYS A 15 -10.79 -6.31 9.69
CA LYS A 15 -10.11 -7.19 10.62
C LYS A 15 -8.61 -7.22 10.42
N TYR A 16 -8.09 -6.53 9.39
CA TYR A 16 -6.66 -6.56 9.10
C TYR A 16 -6.03 -5.18 8.85
N VAL A 17 -6.78 -4.09 9.02
CA VAL A 17 -6.20 -2.75 8.93
C VAL A 17 -5.08 -2.61 9.97
N PHE A 18 -3.94 -2.06 9.54
CA PHE A 18 -2.73 -1.92 10.37
C PHE A 18 -2.14 -3.24 10.87
N ARG A 19 -2.45 -4.35 10.18
CA ARG A 19 -1.92 -5.67 10.50
C ARG A 19 -1.07 -6.20 9.36
N ASN A 20 -0.14 -7.08 9.67
CA ASN A 20 0.72 -7.71 8.67
C ASN A 20 -0.06 -8.65 7.75
N TRP A 21 0.56 -9.03 6.64
CA TRP A 21 -0.05 -9.85 5.60
C TRP A 21 -0.64 -11.16 6.13
N GLU A 22 0.01 -11.80 7.08
CA GLU A 22 -0.48 -13.05 7.66
C GLU A 22 -1.89 -12.89 8.21
N THR A 23 -2.17 -11.79 8.90
CA THR A 23 -3.50 -11.50 9.44
C THR A 23 -4.50 -11.21 8.31
N ALA A 24 -4.10 -10.46 7.30
CA ALA A 24 -4.95 -10.18 6.15
C ALA A 24 -5.35 -11.47 5.44
N LEU A 25 -4.40 -12.36 5.24
CA LEU A 25 -4.64 -13.63 4.57
C LEU A 25 -5.65 -14.49 5.33
N LYS A 26 -5.56 -14.50 6.65
CA LYS A 26 -6.49 -15.24 7.52
C LYS A 26 -7.88 -14.61 7.57
N ASN A 27 -8.03 -13.37 7.18
CA ASN A 27 -9.29 -12.63 7.27
C ASN A 27 -9.85 -12.27 5.89
N ASN A 28 -9.66 -13.16 4.94
CA ASN A 28 -10.23 -13.05 3.59
C ASN A 28 -9.83 -11.76 2.87
N PHE A 29 -8.52 -11.50 2.81
CA PHE A 29 -8.00 -10.35 2.08
C PHE A 29 -8.65 -10.22 0.70
N SER A 30 -9.03 -8.99 0.32
CA SER A 30 -9.53 -8.69 -1.01
C SER A 30 -9.07 -7.29 -1.41
N LEU A 31 -8.58 -7.15 -2.63
CA LEU A 31 -8.23 -5.84 -3.16
C LEU A 31 -9.48 -4.95 -3.26
N ASN A 32 -10.67 -5.55 -3.33
CA ASN A 32 -11.93 -4.81 -3.34
C ASN A 32 -12.18 -4.03 -2.05
N ASP A 33 -11.47 -4.35 -0.96
CA ASP A 33 -11.57 -3.61 0.29
C ASP A 33 -10.81 -2.29 0.24
N TYR A 34 -10.09 -2.03 -0.84
CA TYR A 34 -9.19 -0.88 -0.98
C TYR A 34 -9.68 0.16 -1.96
N LYS A 35 -9.19 1.38 -1.81
CA LYS A 35 -9.36 2.46 -2.79
C LYS A 35 -8.00 3.06 -3.10
N VAL A 36 -7.84 3.60 -4.30
CA VAL A 36 -6.64 4.34 -4.68
C VAL A 36 -6.71 5.70 -4.00
N VAL A 37 -5.67 6.06 -3.27
CA VAL A 37 -5.59 7.34 -2.57
C VAL A 37 -4.56 8.28 -3.18
N TYR A 38 -3.69 7.76 -4.04
CA TYR A 38 -2.74 8.57 -4.79
C TYR A 38 -2.17 7.79 -5.96
N GLU A 39 -1.83 8.51 -7.04
CA GLU A 39 -1.13 7.95 -8.19
C GLU A 39 0.00 8.89 -8.55
N GLY A 40 1.15 8.33 -8.94
CA GLY A 40 2.29 9.15 -9.31
C GLY A 40 3.40 8.36 -9.96
N GLU A 41 4.58 8.96 -9.97
CA GLU A 41 5.79 8.33 -10.49
C GLU A 41 6.91 8.51 -9.49
N VAL A 42 7.79 7.51 -9.43
CA VAL A 42 8.98 7.55 -8.59
C VAL A 42 10.19 7.21 -9.44
N GLU A 43 11.27 7.97 -9.24
CA GLU A 43 12.52 7.80 -9.99
C GLU A 43 13.49 6.93 -9.20
N ASP A 44 13.31 5.62 -9.30
CA ASP A 44 14.23 4.68 -8.67
C ASP A 44 14.53 3.52 -9.60
N ILE A 45 15.69 2.90 -9.40
CA ILE A 45 16.15 1.82 -10.27
C ILE A 45 15.70 0.46 -9.76
N THR A 46 15.44 0.32 -8.46
CA THR A 46 14.99 -0.95 -7.88
C THR A 46 13.64 -0.80 -7.22
N ILE A 47 12.90 -1.90 -7.19
CA ILE A 47 11.60 -1.96 -6.52
C ILE A 47 11.75 -1.64 -5.04
N GLU A 48 12.73 -2.24 -4.38
CA GLU A 48 12.96 -2.05 -2.95
C GLU A 48 13.23 -0.58 -2.60
N ALA A 49 14.10 0.08 -3.36
CA ALA A 49 14.41 1.49 -3.14
C ALA A 49 13.17 2.36 -3.38
N ALA A 50 12.39 2.05 -4.40
CA ALA A 50 11.17 2.78 -4.69
C ALA A 50 10.14 2.65 -3.56
N LEU A 51 9.92 1.43 -3.05
CA LEU A 51 8.98 1.21 -1.94
C LEU A 51 9.40 1.94 -0.67
N GLU A 52 10.68 1.88 -0.32
CA GLU A 52 11.23 2.59 0.85
C GLU A 52 11.05 4.10 0.71
N LYS A 53 11.32 4.62 -0.48
CA LYS A 53 11.18 6.05 -0.77
C LYS A 53 9.74 6.50 -0.64
N LEU A 54 8.80 5.71 -1.16
CA LEU A 54 7.39 6.03 -1.07
C LEU A 54 6.91 6.01 0.38
N PHE A 55 7.34 5.04 1.16
CA PHE A 55 6.98 4.96 2.57
C PHE A 55 7.46 6.20 3.32
N THR A 56 8.70 6.61 3.10
CA THR A 56 9.27 7.81 3.72
C THR A 56 8.52 9.06 3.27
N LEU A 57 8.27 9.19 1.97
CA LEU A 57 7.60 10.35 1.40
C LEU A 57 6.21 10.55 2.02
N PHE A 58 5.39 9.51 2.06
CA PHE A 58 4.02 9.63 2.56
C PHE A 58 3.91 9.64 4.08
N ASN A 59 5.02 9.49 4.79
CA ASN A 59 5.07 9.68 6.23
C ASN A 59 5.57 11.06 6.63
N VAL A 60 6.24 11.76 5.71
CA VAL A 60 6.80 13.09 5.97
C VAL A 60 5.96 14.18 5.30
N TYR A 61 5.40 13.89 4.14
CA TYR A 61 4.73 14.88 3.32
C TYR A 61 3.53 14.26 2.60
N HIS A 62 2.40 14.98 2.62
CA HIS A 62 1.21 14.57 1.87
C HIS A 62 0.97 15.57 0.74
N PRO A 63 0.99 15.11 -0.54
CA PRO A 63 0.60 15.98 -1.65
C PRO A 63 -0.84 16.48 -1.48
N GLU A 64 -1.16 17.64 -2.06
CA GLU A 64 -2.50 18.23 -1.94
C GLU A 64 -3.63 17.34 -2.45
N ASP A 65 -3.33 16.52 -3.46
CA ASP A 65 -4.32 15.61 -4.04
C ASP A 65 -4.31 14.21 -3.41
N PHE A 66 -3.64 14.06 -2.27
CA PHE A 66 -3.66 12.81 -1.51
C PHE A 66 -5.04 12.63 -0.85
N GLU A 67 -5.70 11.53 -1.17
CA GLU A 67 -7.05 11.24 -0.68
C GLU A 67 -7.09 10.25 0.50
N GLY A 68 -5.94 9.91 1.05
CA GLY A 68 -5.86 8.97 2.17
C GLY A 68 -6.29 9.56 3.50
N GLU A 69 -6.71 8.71 4.42
CA GLU A 69 -7.12 9.11 5.77
C GLU A 69 -5.98 9.09 6.76
N TRP A 70 -4.86 8.46 6.41
CA TRP A 70 -3.67 8.37 7.26
C TRP A 70 -2.42 8.34 6.39
N SER A 71 -1.27 8.57 7.03
CA SER A 71 0.01 8.39 6.38
C SER A 71 0.18 6.94 5.94
N MET A 72 1.06 6.67 4.98
CA MET A 72 1.32 5.31 4.53
C MET A 72 1.68 4.42 5.72
N SER A 73 0.95 3.33 5.89
CA SER A 73 1.01 2.49 7.08
C SER A 73 0.91 1.01 6.73
N ILE A 74 1.12 0.17 7.73
CA ILE A 74 0.94 -1.28 7.61
C ILE A 74 -0.47 -1.55 7.06
N SER A 75 -0.61 -2.49 6.16
CA SER A 75 -1.80 -2.90 5.40
C SER A 75 -2.06 -2.08 4.14
N ASP A 76 -1.41 -0.94 3.95
CA ASP A 76 -1.52 -0.19 2.70
C ASP A 76 -0.86 -0.99 1.57
N ILE A 77 -1.34 -0.79 0.35
CA ILE A 77 -0.82 -1.50 -0.82
C ILE A 77 -0.23 -0.50 -1.79
N VAL A 78 0.93 -0.82 -2.33
CA VAL A 78 1.53 -0.09 -3.45
C VAL A 78 1.48 -0.98 -4.68
N GLU A 79 0.86 -0.50 -5.74
CA GLU A 79 0.98 -1.09 -7.06
C GLU A 79 2.14 -0.37 -7.75
N LEU A 80 3.16 -1.11 -8.13
CA LEU A 80 4.39 -0.55 -8.71
C LEU A 80 4.74 -1.38 -9.93
N GLU A 81 4.72 -0.75 -11.10
CA GLU A 81 4.99 -1.41 -12.40
C GLU A 81 4.16 -2.69 -12.59
N GLY A 82 2.88 -2.63 -12.22
CA GLY A 82 1.97 -3.74 -12.40
C GLY A 82 2.01 -4.83 -11.34
N GLU A 83 2.87 -4.67 -10.33
CA GLU A 83 2.99 -5.61 -9.23
C GLU A 83 2.45 -5.00 -7.95
N TYR A 84 1.88 -5.81 -7.07
CA TYR A 84 1.26 -5.34 -5.83
C TYR A 84 2.10 -5.73 -4.63
N TYR A 85 2.31 -4.75 -3.73
CA TYR A 85 3.13 -4.92 -2.53
C TYR A 85 2.34 -4.49 -1.29
N TYR A 86 2.22 -5.39 -0.33
CA TYR A 86 1.53 -5.15 0.93
C TYR A 86 2.55 -4.61 1.94
N THR A 87 2.23 -3.49 2.58
CA THR A 87 3.11 -2.87 3.58
C THR A 87 3.01 -3.65 4.89
N GLU A 88 4.15 -4.10 5.39
CA GLU A 88 4.25 -4.82 6.65
C GLU A 88 5.02 -4.01 7.68
N SER A 89 5.03 -4.47 8.93
CA SER A 89 5.79 -3.80 9.99
C SER A 89 7.30 -3.77 9.67
N PHE A 90 7.78 -4.72 8.90
CA PHE A 90 9.15 -4.75 8.41
C PHE A 90 9.14 -5.06 6.92
N GLY A 91 9.28 -4.02 6.11
CA GLY A 91 9.36 -4.18 4.66
C GLY A 91 8.02 -4.37 3.96
N PHE A 92 8.06 -5.04 2.83
CA PHE A 92 6.92 -5.18 1.92
C PHE A 92 6.81 -6.61 1.43
N LYS A 93 5.57 -7.09 1.31
CA LYS A 93 5.30 -8.43 0.81
C LYS A 93 4.66 -8.34 -0.57
N LYS A 94 5.28 -8.96 -1.58
CA LYS A 94 4.69 -9.01 -2.91
C LYS A 94 3.48 -9.95 -2.89
N ILE A 95 2.32 -9.42 -3.30
CA ILE A 95 1.04 -10.13 -3.24
C ILE A 95 0.32 -10.15 -4.58
N THR A 96 1.02 -9.93 -5.67
CA THR A 96 0.44 -9.82 -7.01
C THR A 96 -0.54 -10.95 -7.34
N ASP A 97 -0.20 -12.19 -6.99
CA ASP A 97 -1.02 -13.36 -7.27
C ASP A 97 -2.36 -13.35 -6.54
N MET A 98 -2.46 -12.57 -5.45
CA MET A 98 -3.67 -12.46 -4.64
C MET A 98 -4.56 -11.31 -5.09
N CYS A 99 -4.12 -10.52 -6.07
CA CYS A 99 -4.83 -9.31 -6.52
C CYS A 99 -5.41 -9.45 -7.92
N SER A 100 -5.22 -10.59 -8.56
CA SER A 100 -5.70 -10.84 -9.92
C SER A 100 -7.10 -11.42 -9.95
#